data_4a22ebf1eabdf5fb5952e9c8f86690d0
#
_entry.id   4a22ebf1eabdf5fb5952e9c8f86690d0
#
_cell.length_a   1.000
_cell.length_b   1.000
_cell.length_c   1.000
_cell.angle_alpha   90.00
_cell.angle_beta   90.00
_cell.angle_gamma   90.00
#
_symmetry.space_group_name_H-M   'P 1'
#
loop_
_entity.id
_entity.type
_entity.pdbx_description
1 polymer ?
#
loop_
_entity_poly.entity_id
_entity_poly.type
_entity_poly.pdbx_seq_one_letter_code
_entity_poly.pdbx_strand_id
1 'polypeptide(L)'
;DGHALALPTRQCLGLARQKLFQLQNPRRLGDFRCDFRLGMPRHLQAKADVFFIHPTTYLDPTQPNGWSASLKDIALNINTDYTTILSQASIFNEVGMVYAPRYRQAHINSYYPVNKIDTINALAAFELAYQDVKKAFEYYLTNHNQGKPIIIAAHSQGSTHAKRLLKEFFDGKGLTKQLVSAYIVGMAIDPKEFT
;
A
#
# COMPACT_ATOMS: atom_id res chain seq x y z
N ASP A 1 23.34 -30.87 -7.64
CA ASP A 1 23.38 -29.67 -8.50
C ASP A 1 22.62 -28.55 -7.78
N GLY A 2 23.44 -27.68 -7.14
CA GLY A 2 22.92 -26.58 -6.34
C GLY A 2 22.61 -25.38 -7.21
N HIS A 3 21.34 -25.02 -7.37
CA HIS A 3 20.96 -23.73 -7.91
C HIS A 3 21.11 -22.67 -6.82
N ALA A 4 22.26 -21.98 -6.83
CA ALA A 4 22.44 -20.77 -6.05
C ALA A 4 21.52 -19.66 -6.61
N LEU A 5 20.61 -19.16 -5.78
CA LEU A 5 19.84 -17.95 -6.06
C LEU A 5 20.82 -16.78 -6.21
N ALA A 6 20.98 -16.28 -7.44
CA ALA A 6 21.83 -15.13 -7.73
C ALA A 6 21.23 -13.89 -7.06
N LEU A 7 21.98 -13.32 -6.12
CA LEU A 7 21.66 -12.01 -5.55
C LEU A 7 21.70 -10.94 -6.67
N PRO A 8 20.79 -9.97 -6.66
CA PRO A 8 20.73 -8.93 -7.69
C PRO A 8 22.04 -8.13 -7.72
N THR A 9 22.60 -7.96 -8.90
CA THR A 9 23.86 -7.24 -9.11
C THR A 9 23.70 -5.75 -8.73
N ARG A 10 24.81 -5.08 -8.36
CA ARG A 10 24.84 -3.65 -8.01
C ARG A 10 24.19 -2.74 -9.07
N GLN A 11 24.17 -3.17 -10.35
CA GLN A 11 23.49 -2.46 -11.44
C GLN A 11 21.97 -2.48 -11.32
N CYS A 12 21.36 -3.58 -10.86
CA CYS A 12 19.92 -3.67 -10.63
C CYS A 12 19.47 -2.76 -9.48
N LEU A 13 20.29 -2.64 -8.42
CA LEU A 13 20.05 -1.71 -7.31
C LEU A 13 20.17 -0.24 -7.74
N GLY A 14 21.08 0.07 -8.69
CA GLY A 14 21.23 1.42 -9.25
C GLY A 14 20.03 1.88 -10.07
N LEU A 15 19.46 1.00 -10.90
CA LEU A 15 18.27 1.29 -11.71
C LEU A 15 17.00 1.42 -10.85
N ALA A 16 16.88 0.61 -9.79
CA ALA A 16 15.80 0.75 -8.82
C ALA A 16 15.89 2.09 -8.07
N ARG A 17 17.10 2.52 -7.67
CA ARG A 17 17.34 3.84 -7.07
C ARG A 17 16.98 5.00 -8.01
N GLN A 18 17.31 4.92 -9.31
CA GLN A 18 16.99 5.99 -10.27
C GLN A 18 15.48 6.10 -10.52
N LYS A 19 14.74 4.99 -10.63
CA LYS A 19 13.29 5.03 -10.82
C LYS A 19 12.53 5.49 -9.57
N LEU A 20 12.97 5.10 -8.37
CA LEU A 20 12.44 5.62 -7.10
C LEU A 20 12.72 7.11 -6.92
N PHE A 21 13.85 7.60 -7.37
CA PHE A 21 14.21 9.03 -7.30
C PHE A 21 13.33 9.91 -8.23
N GLN A 22 12.84 9.39 -9.35
CA GLN A 22 11.89 10.08 -10.21
C GLN A 22 10.47 10.18 -9.62
N LEU A 23 10.10 9.32 -8.65
CA LEU A 23 8.85 9.36 -7.91
C LEU A 23 8.83 10.45 -6.81
N GLN A 24 9.96 11.07 -6.50
CA GLN A 24 10.10 12.09 -5.45
C GLN A 24 9.72 13.51 -5.88
N ASN A 25 9.14 13.72 -7.08
CA ASN A 25 8.69 15.05 -7.47
C ASN A 25 7.36 15.40 -6.76
N PRO A 26 7.37 16.32 -5.76
CA PRO A 26 6.18 16.61 -4.93
C PRO A 26 5.05 17.32 -5.71
N ARG A 27 5.24 17.66 -6.97
CA ARG A 27 4.23 18.32 -7.81
C ARG A 27 3.25 17.37 -8.50
N ARG A 28 3.44 16.05 -8.38
CA ARG A 28 2.52 15.04 -8.90
C ARG A 28 2.04 14.12 -7.78
N LEU A 29 1.00 14.53 -7.10
CA LEU A 29 0.23 13.70 -6.14
C LEU A 29 -0.42 12.46 -6.78
N GLY A 30 -0.02 12.10 -7.99
CA GLY A 30 -0.69 11.11 -8.81
C GLY A 30 0.13 9.95 -9.36
N ASP A 31 1.45 9.94 -9.25
CA ASP A 31 2.25 8.82 -9.78
C ASP A 31 2.56 7.77 -8.71
N PHE A 32 1.55 7.00 -8.33
CA PHE A 32 1.65 5.87 -7.40
C PHE A 32 2.00 4.55 -8.10
N ARG A 33 2.70 4.58 -9.24
CA ARG A 33 3.17 3.37 -9.90
C ARG A 33 4.41 2.83 -9.23
N CYS A 34 4.28 1.76 -8.49
CA CYS A 34 5.42 0.92 -8.13
C CYS A 34 5.61 -0.13 -9.25
N ASP A 35 6.25 0.26 -10.34
CA ASP A 35 6.68 -0.69 -11.36
C ASP A 35 7.97 -1.38 -10.90
N PHE A 36 7.83 -2.34 -10.01
CA PHE A 36 8.93 -3.19 -9.53
C PHE A 36 9.29 -4.31 -10.50
N ARG A 37 9.04 -4.16 -11.79
CA ARG A 37 9.45 -5.13 -12.80
C ARG A 37 10.96 -5.12 -12.98
N LEU A 38 11.67 -5.69 -12.03
CA LEU A 38 13.08 -6.03 -12.16
C LEU A 38 13.21 -7.21 -13.13
N GLY A 39 13.44 -6.91 -14.41
CA GLY A 39 13.88 -7.91 -15.37
C GLY A 39 12.82 -8.75 -16.09
N MET A 40 11.53 -8.47 -15.97
CA MET A 40 10.49 -9.19 -16.72
C MET A 40 10.31 -8.62 -18.13
N PRO A 41 10.10 -9.50 -19.15
CA PRO A 41 9.82 -9.06 -20.51
C PRO A 41 8.52 -8.24 -20.59
N ARG A 42 8.53 -7.15 -21.37
CA ARG A 42 7.41 -6.19 -21.52
C ARG A 42 6.11 -6.76 -22.14
N HIS A 43 6.07 -8.02 -22.50
CA HIS A 43 4.96 -8.65 -23.24
C HIS A 43 3.95 -9.41 -22.36
N LEU A 44 4.14 -9.53 -21.08
CA LEU A 44 3.08 -9.97 -20.19
C LEU A 44 2.13 -8.80 -19.96
N GLN A 45 1.06 -8.74 -20.76
CA GLN A 45 -0.06 -7.85 -20.46
C GLN A 45 -0.59 -8.25 -19.07
N ALA A 46 -0.43 -7.36 -18.10
CA ALA A 46 -0.97 -7.57 -16.77
C ALA A 46 -2.48 -7.82 -16.87
N LYS A 47 -2.92 -9.03 -16.47
CA LYS A 47 -4.32 -9.46 -16.57
C LYS A 47 -5.21 -8.78 -15.53
N ALA A 48 -4.62 -8.30 -14.44
CA ALA A 48 -5.30 -7.61 -13.36
C ALA A 48 -4.44 -6.46 -12.84
N ASP A 49 -5.03 -5.57 -12.09
CA ASP A 49 -4.32 -4.59 -11.28
C ASP A 49 -4.33 -5.04 -9.81
N VAL A 50 -3.26 -4.74 -9.08
CA VAL A 50 -3.17 -4.99 -7.65
C VAL A 50 -3.07 -3.65 -6.93
N PHE A 51 -4.03 -3.36 -6.07
CA PHE A 51 -3.96 -2.20 -5.19
C PHE A 51 -3.48 -2.66 -3.82
N PHE A 52 -2.22 -2.33 -3.50
CA PHE A 52 -1.56 -2.78 -2.28
C PHE A 52 -1.54 -1.67 -1.23
N ILE A 53 -2.05 -1.98 -0.04
CA ILE A 53 -2.06 -1.06 1.11
C ILE A 53 -1.07 -1.59 2.14
N HIS A 54 0.06 -0.89 2.27
CA HIS A 54 1.19 -1.32 3.09
C HIS A 54 0.90 -1.20 4.60
N PRO A 55 1.62 -1.95 5.47
CA PRO A 55 1.56 -1.77 6.92
C PRO A 55 2.16 -0.44 7.34
N THR A 56 1.97 -0.05 8.61
CA THR A 56 2.72 1.07 9.16
C THR A 56 4.18 0.70 9.39
N THR A 57 5.06 1.60 9.04
CA THR A 57 6.49 1.59 9.38
C THR A 57 6.83 2.77 10.30
N TYR A 58 5.81 3.53 10.71
CA TYR A 58 5.95 4.63 11.65
C TYR A 58 5.96 4.11 13.08
N LEU A 59 7.15 3.68 13.51
CA LEU A 59 7.40 2.96 14.76
C LEU A 59 8.27 3.75 15.73
N ASP A 60 8.75 4.96 15.36
CA ASP A 60 9.67 5.75 16.16
C ASP A 60 9.02 6.15 17.51
N PRO A 61 9.57 5.69 18.65
CA PRO A 61 8.98 5.94 19.96
C PRO A 61 8.94 7.43 20.34
N THR A 62 9.73 8.27 19.68
CA THR A 62 9.70 9.73 19.89
C THR A 62 8.52 10.40 19.21
N GLN A 63 7.86 9.71 18.25
CA GLN A 63 6.73 10.23 17.48
C GLN A 63 6.95 11.64 16.94
N PRO A 64 8.01 11.89 16.16
CA PRO A 64 8.42 13.23 15.75
C PRO A 64 7.33 14.00 15.00
N ASN A 65 6.36 13.30 14.41
CA ASN A 65 5.19 13.86 13.72
C ASN A 65 3.88 13.60 14.50
N GLY A 66 3.94 13.27 15.79
CA GLY A 66 2.78 12.91 16.60
C GLY A 66 2.12 11.60 16.14
N TRP A 67 0.80 11.52 16.17
CA TRP A 67 0.02 10.31 15.88
C TRP A 67 -0.06 9.93 14.41
N SER A 68 0.30 10.84 13.50
CA SER A 68 0.23 10.62 12.05
C SER A 68 1.56 10.94 11.39
N ALA A 69 2.04 10.04 10.54
CA ALA A 69 3.24 10.25 9.73
C ALA A 69 3.08 11.44 8.76
N SER A 70 4.20 12.04 8.40
CA SER A 70 4.23 13.07 7.37
C SER A 70 4.59 12.45 6.01
N LEU A 71 3.85 12.75 4.95
CA LEU A 71 4.25 12.38 3.59
C LEU A 71 5.53 13.06 3.11
N LYS A 72 6.00 14.09 3.84
CA LYS A 72 7.27 14.78 3.58
C LYS A 72 8.46 14.12 4.30
N ASP A 73 8.20 13.14 5.16
CA ASP A 73 9.26 12.38 5.84
C ASP A 73 9.92 11.42 4.84
N ILE A 74 11.04 11.86 4.30
CA ILE A 74 11.79 11.13 3.28
C ILE A 74 12.34 9.82 3.83
N ALA A 75 12.83 9.81 5.07
CA ALA A 75 13.42 8.64 5.69
C ALA A 75 12.37 7.55 5.93
N LEU A 76 11.21 7.92 6.47
CA LEU A 76 10.09 7.02 6.66
C LEU A 76 9.57 6.47 5.32
N ASN A 77 9.44 7.33 4.31
CA ASN A 77 8.99 6.91 2.99
C ASN A 77 9.96 5.89 2.35
N ILE A 78 11.27 6.14 2.43
CA ILE A 78 12.29 5.20 1.94
C ILE A 78 12.19 3.88 2.71
N ASN A 79 12.07 3.93 4.04
CA ASN A 79 11.90 2.72 4.84
C ASN A 79 10.65 1.93 4.40
N THR A 80 9.52 2.59 4.23
CA THR A 80 8.26 1.97 3.75
C THR A 80 8.46 1.30 2.39
N ASP A 81 9.07 1.99 1.43
CA ASP A 81 9.26 1.48 0.08
C ASP A 81 10.13 0.22 0.07
N TYR A 82 11.24 0.22 0.80
CA TYR A 82 12.22 -0.87 0.75
C TYR A 82 11.92 -2.04 1.68
N THR A 83 11.22 -1.83 2.77
CA THR A 83 10.93 -2.90 3.73
C THR A 83 9.57 -3.55 3.49
N THR A 84 8.54 -2.78 3.24
CA THR A 84 7.17 -3.30 3.12
C THR A 84 6.71 -3.43 1.67
N ILE A 85 6.80 -2.35 0.90
CA ILE A 85 6.29 -2.38 -0.48
C ILE A 85 7.14 -3.34 -1.33
N LEU A 86 8.45 -3.17 -1.33
CA LEU A 86 9.35 -4.04 -2.09
C LEU A 86 9.22 -5.52 -1.70
N SER A 87 9.14 -5.83 -0.40
CA SER A 87 9.14 -7.21 0.06
C SER A 87 7.78 -7.90 -0.02
N GLN A 88 6.69 -7.15 0.13
CA GLN A 88 5.35 -7.71 0.23
C GLN A 88 4.55 -7.56 -1.08
N ALA A 89 4.58 -6.36 -1.69
CA ALA A 89 3.83 -6.13 -2.92
C ALA A 89 4.45 -6.83 -4.13
N SER A 90 5.75 -7.08 -4.11
CA SER A 90 6.46 -7.75 -5.22
C SER A 90 5.99 -9.18 -5.51
N ILE A 91 5.37 -9.87 -4.56
CA ILE A 91 4.78 -11.20 -4.78
C ILE A 91 3.69 -11.20 -5.87
N PHE A 92 3.11 -10.04 -6.13
CA PHE A 92 2.05 -9.87 -7.14
C PHE A 92 2.58 -9.43 -8.51
N ASN A 93 3.88 -9.24 -8.70
CA ASN A 93 4.45 -8.73 -9.95
C ASN A 93 4.17 -9.61 -11.18
N GLU A 94 4.01 -10.92 -10.98
CA GLU A 94 3.66 -11.85 -12.06
C GLU A 94 2.17 -11.85 -12.40
N VAL A 95 1.33 -11.38 -11.47
CA VAL A 95 -0.13 -11.40 -11.58
C VAL A 95 -0.66 -10.14 -12.25
N GLY A 96 -0.12 -8.97 -11.87
CA GLY A 96 -0.68 -7.71 -12.30
C GLY A 96 0.22 -6.50 -12.13
N MET A 97 -0.30 -5.35 -12.56
CA MET A 97 0.31 -4.06 -12.28
C MET A 97 0.04 -3.69 -10.82
N VAL A 98 1.10 -3.44 -10.05
CA VAL A 98 0.98 -3.11 -8.62
C VAL A 98 0.93 -1.59 -8.42
N TYR A 99 -0.06 -1.13 -7.68
CA TYR A 99 -0.26 0.24 -7.23
C TYR A 99 -0.19 0.26 -5.70
N ALA A 100 0.82 0.89 -5.14
CA ALA A 100 1.05 0.96 -3.70
C ALA A 100 1.15 2.42 -3.25
N PRO A 101 0.05 3.07 -2.85
CA PRO A 101 0.07 4.45 -2.42
C PRO A 101 0.80 4.62 -1.08
N ARG A 102 1.55 5.70 -0.94
CA ARG A 102 1.95 6.20 0.36
C ARG A 102 0.79 6.97 0.99
N TYR A 103 0.60 6.82 2.27
CA TYR A 103 -0.43 7.51 3.03
C TYR A 103 0.14 7.97 4.39
N ARG A 104 -0.49 8.92 5.04
CA ARG A 104 -0.12 9.37 6.39
C ARG A 104 -0.43 8.27 7.41
N GLN A 105 0.53 7.36 7.57
CA GLN A 105 0.41 6.21 8.45
C GLN A 105 0.08 6.67 9.88
N ALA A 106 -0.85 5.99 10.55
CA ALA A 106 -1.00 6.14 11.98
C ALA A 106 0.21 5.49 12.69
N HIS A 107 0.69 6.11 13.75
CA HIS A 107 1.77 5.54 14.56
C HIS A 107 1.34 4.22 15.17
N ILE A 108 2.28 3.29 15.38
CA ILE A 108 1.97 1.96 15.94
C ILE A 108 1.24 2.05 17.27
N ASN A 109 1.53 3.05 18.11
CA ASN A 109 0.84 3.26 19.38
C ASN A 109 -0.66 3.53 19.24
N SER A 110 -1.14 3.85 18.04
CA SER A 110 -2.58 3.98 17.76
C SER A 110 -3.38 2.69 18.00
N TYR A 111 -2.69 1.55 17.98
CA TYR A 111 -3.29 0.25 18.34
C TYR A 111 -3.32 -0.02 19.84
N TYR A 112 -2.61 0.78 20.64
CA TYR A 112 -2.42 0.56 22.08
C TYR A 112 -2.65 1.86 22.88
N PRO A 113 -3.81 2.54 22.73
CA PRO A 113 -4.08 3.77 23.46
C PRO A 113 -4.18 3.45 24.97
N VAL A 114 -3.53 4.28 25.78
CA VAL A 114 -3.46 4.06 27.24
C VAL A 114 -4.46 4.92 28.03
N ASN A 115 -5.04 5.92 27.39
CA ASN A 115 -6.03 6.80 28.00
C ASN A 115 -7.04 7.32 26.95
N LYS A 116 -8.04 8.08 27.41
CA LYS A 116 -9.11 8.61 26.52
C LYS A 116 -8.59 9.59 25.46
N ILE A 117 -7.58 10.39 25.79
CA ILE A 117 -7.01 11.36 24.85
C ILE A 117 -6.27 10.61 23.75
N ASP A 118 -5.46 9.59 24.12
CA ASP A 118 -4.78 8.74 23.16
C ASP A 118 -5.76 8.02 22.23
N THR A 119 -6.89 7.55 22.79
CA THR A 119 -7.95 6.91 21.98
C THR A 119 -8.50 7.88 20.92
N ILE A 120 -8.79 9.11 21.30
CA ILE A 120 -9.27 10.14 20.37
C ILE A 120 -8.24 10.42 19.28
N ASN A 121 -6.99 10.59 19.66
CA ASN A 121 -5.89 10.87 18.73
C ASN A 121 -5.63 9.67 17.80
N ALA A 122 -5.66 8.46 18.32
CA ALA A 122 -5.50 7.24 17.54
C ALA A 122 -6.61 7.08 16.48
N LEU A 123 -7.86 7.30 16.87
CA LEU A 123 -9.00 7.25 15.93
C LEU A 123 -8.88 8.33 14.85
N ALA A 124 -8.46 9.54 15.22
CA ALA A 124 -8.21 10.61 14.24
C ALA A 124 -7.08 10.27 13.28
N ALA A 125 -6.00 9.64 13.77
CA ALA A 125 -4.90 9.20 12.93
C ALA A 125 -5.32 8.09 11.95
N PHE A 126 -6.10 7.11 12.39
CA PHE A 126 -6.65 6.08 11.51
C PHE A 126 -7.61 6.66 10.46
N GLU A 127 -8.46 7.61 10.85
CA GLU A 127 -9.35 8.27 9.90
C GLU A 127 -8.55 9.03 8.84
N LEU A 128 -7.53 9.79 9.24
CA LEU A 128 -6.66 10.53 8.34
C LEU A 128 -5.95 9.61 7.35
N ALA A 129 -5.39 8.50 7.85
CA ALA A 129 -4.75 7.47 7.04
C ALA A 129 -5.73 6.85 6.03
N TYR A 130 -6.93 6.51 6.49
CA TYR A 130 -7.96 5.97 5.62
C TYR A 130 -8.38 6.94 4.50
N GLN A 131 -8.55 8.22 4.82
CA GLN A 131 -8.90 9.23 3.81
C GLN A 131 -7.82 9.37 2.72
N ASP A 132 -6.55 9.22 3.08
CA ASP A 132 -5.47 9.22 2.08
C ASP A 132 -5.53 7.97 1.19
N VAL A 133 -5.74 6.78 1.78
CA VAL A 133 -5.92 5.52 1.04
C VAL A 133 -7.13 5.59 0.11
N LYS A 134 -8.25 6.10 0.60
CA LYS A 134 -9.48 6.28 -0.18
C LYS A 134 -9.26 7.17 -1.39
N LYS A 135 -8.68 8.36 -1.19
CA LYS A 135 -8.34 9.29 -2.28
C LYS A 135 -7.40 8.66 -3.31
N ALA A 136 -6.40 7.91 -2.85
CA ALA A 136 -5.49 7.21 -3.73
C ALA A 136 -6.20 6.12 -4.55
N PHE A 137 -7.15 5.41 -3.96
CA PHE A 137 -7.95 4.40 -4.65
C PHE A 137 -8.90 5.04 -5.68
N GLU A 138 -9.57 6.12 -5.33
CA GLU A 138 -10.43 6.89 -6.25
C GLU A 138 -9.62 7.42 -7.44
N TYR A 139 -8.42 7.94 -7.18
CA TYR A 139 -7.50 8.39 -8.22
C TYR A 139 -7.05 7.24 -9.12
N TYR A 140 -6.71 6.09 -8.53
CA TYR A 140 -6.36 4.88 -9.27
C TYR A 140 -7.50 4.42 -10.18
N LEU A 141 -8.72 4.34 -9.68
CA LEU A 141 -9.89 3.94 -10.47
C LEU A 141 -10.11 4.87 -11.67
N THR A 142 -9.99 6.18 -11.44
CA THR A 142 -10.24 7.19 -12.47
C THR A 142 -9.15 7.25 -13.53
N ASN A 143 -7.87 7.07 -13.14
CA ASN A 143 -6.76 7.41 -14.02
C ASN A 143 -5.96 6.19 -14.52
N HIS A 144 -6.08 5.03 -13.87
CA HIS A 144 -5.21 3.89 -14.15
C HIS A 144 -5.92 2.57 -14.41
N ASN A 145 -7.01 2.27 -13.72
CA ASN A 145 -7.64 0.94 -13.75
C ASN A 145 -8.24 0.59 -15.12
N GLN A 146 -8.94 1.55 -15.75
CA GLN A 146 -9.55 1.36 -17.08
C GLN A 146 -10.47 0.12 -17.15
N GLY A 147 -11.17 -0.22 -16.08
CA GLY A 147 -12.09 -1.35 -16.01
C GLY A 147 -11.43 -2.73 -15.88
N LYS A 148 -10.13 -2.80 -15.61
CA LYS A 148 -9.43 -4.07 -15.41
C LYS A 148 -9.87 -4.75 -14.11
N PRO A 149 -9.73 -6.10 -14.04
CA PRO A 149 -9.88 -6.84 -12.78
C PRO A 149 -8.96 -6.31 -11.68
N ILE A 150 -9.44 -6.30 -10.45
CA ILE A 150 -8.76 -5.70 -9.28
C ILE A 150 -8.48 -6.77 -8.24
N ILE A 151 -7.27 -6.78 -7.72
CA ILE A 151 -6.88 -7.50 -6.51
C ILE A 151 -6.60 -6.44 -5.44
N ILE A 152 -7.26 -6.56 -4.29
CA ILE A 152 -6.92 -5.76 -3.10
C ILE A 152 -5.96 -6.58 -2.26
N ALA A 153 -4.80 -6.04 -1.93
CA ALA A 153 -3.83 -6.69 -1.07
C ALA A 153 -3.39 -5.75 0.05
N ALA A 154 -3.33 -6.25 1.26
CA ALA A 154 -3.02 -5.42 2.43
C ALA A 154 -2.40 -6.23 3.56
N HIS A 155 -1.61 -5.54 4.40
CA HIS A 155 -1.03 -6.13 5.61
C HIS A 155 -1.14 -5.17 6.80
N SER A 156 -1.45 -5.72 7.99
CA SER A 156 -1.47 -5.00 9.27
C SER A 156 -2.33 -3.72 9.19
N GLN A 157 -1.78 -2.53 9.40
CA GLN A 157 -2.52 -1.26 9.30
C GLN A 157 -3.18 -1.09 7.91
N GLY A 158 -2.51 -1.53 6.84
CA GLY A 158 -3.12 -1.57 5.53
C GLY A 158 -4.40 -2.39 5.49
N SER A 159 -4.44 -3.51 6.24
CA SER A 159 -5.64 -4.37 6.35
C SER A 159 -6.80 -3.68 7.08
N THR A 160 -6.49 -2.86 8.10
CA THR A 160 -7.50 -2.02 8.76
C THR A 160 -8.21 -1.11 7.74
N HIS A 161 -7.43 -0.50 6.83
CA HIS A 161 -7.98 0.38 5.81
C HIS A 161 -8.62 -0.39 4.65
N ALA A 162 -8.04 -1.52 4.24
CA ALA A 162 -8.58 -2.37 3.17
C ALA A 162 -9.97 -2.91 3.51
N LYS A 163 -10.21 -3.31 4.76
CA LYS A 163 -11.51 -3.73 5.25
C LYS A 163 -12.58 -2.67 4.99
N ARG A 164 -12.32 -1.44 5.37
CA ARG A 164 -13.22 -0.31 5.16
C ARG A 164 -13.37 0.02 3.66
N LEU A 165 -12.29 -0.04 2.90
CA LEU A 165 -12.30 0.17 1.45
C LEU A 165 -13.19 -0.84 0.74
N LEU A 166 -13.08 -2.12 1.09
CA LEU A 166 -13.92 -3.19 0.54
C LEU A 166 -15.40 -2.94 0.84
N LYS A 167 -15.72 -2.52 2.07
CA LYS A 167 -17.09 -2.18 2.46
C LYS A 167 -17.65 -0.99 1.68
N GLU A 168 -16.85 0.06 1.49
CA GLU A 168 -17.30 1.28 0.82
C GLU A 168 -17.41 1.13 -0.70
N PHE A 169 -16.50 0.43 -1.34
CA PHE A 169 -16.39 0.42 -2.81
C PHE A 169 -16.89 -0.87 -3.46
N PHE A 170 -16.86 -2.00 -2.75
CA PHE A 170 -17.15 -3.29 -3.36
C PHE A 170 -18.43 -3.92 -2.81
N ASP A 171 -18.63 -3.95 -1.50
CA ASP A 171 -19.72 -4.67 -0.86
C ASP A 171 -21.09 -4.15 -1.31
N GLY A 172 -21.85 -4.98 -2.03
CA GLY A 172 -23.13 -4.60 -2.63
C GLY A 172 -23.02 -3.51 -3.72
N LYS A 173 -21.83 -3.24 -4.28
CA LYS A 173 -21.61 -2.21 -5.30
C LYS A 173 -21.28 -2.81 -6.66
N GLY A 174 -21.45 -1.99 -7.72
CA GLY A 174 -21.12 -2.41 -9.08
C GLY A 174 -19.66 -2.81 -9.29
N LEU A 175 -18.73 -2.23 -8.52
CA LEU A 175 -17.31 -2.52 -8.58
C LEU A 175 -16.96 -3.95 -8.11
N THR A 176 -17.84 -4.62 -7.36
CA THR A 176 -17.68 -6.04 -6.97
C THR A 176 -17.41 -6.94 -8.18
N LYS A 177 -17.97 -6.62 -9.34
CA LYS A 177 -17.76 -7.39 -10.60
C LYS A 177 -16.32 -7.36 -11.10
N GLN A 178 -15.51 -6.40 -10.65
CA GLN A 178 -14.09 -6.29 -10.99
C GLN A 178 -13.18 -6.90 -9.90
N LEU A 179 -13.70 -7.21 -8.71
CA LEU A 179 -12.91 -7.77 -7.62
C LEU A 179 -12.60 -9.23 -7.89
N VAL A 180 -11.33 -9.54 -8.11
CA VAL A 180 -10.84 -10.93 -8.28
C VAL A 180 -10.66 -11.58 -6.92
N SER A 181 -9.97 -10.89 -6.01
CA SER A 181 -9.66 -11.40 -4.67
C SER A 181 -9.26 -10.25 -3.74
N ALA A 182 -9.37 -10.49 -2.43
CA ALA A 182 -8.85 -9.61 -1.39
C ALA A 182 -7.95 -10.39 -0.42
N TYR A 183 -6.67 -10.03 -0.36
CA TYR A 183 -5.69 -10.57 0.57
C TYR A 183 -5.51 -9.59 1.72
N ILE A 184 -6.16 -9.88 2.84
CA ILE A 184 -6.14 -9.02 4.03
C ILE A 184 -5.44 -9.77 5.16
N VAL A 185 -4.19 -9.40 5.41
CA VAL A 185 -3.28 -10.16 6.27
C VAL A 185 -2.99 -9.39 7.56
N GLY A 186 -2.92 -10.11 8.69
CA GLY A 186 -2.48 -9.54 9.98
C GLY A 186 -3.53 -8.75 10.75
N MET A 187 -4.81 -8.80 10.34
CA MET A 187 -5.93 -8.22 11.07
C MET A 187 -7.12 -9.17 11.06
N ALA A 188 -7.85 -9.23 12.16
CA ALA A 188 -9.08 -10.02 12.24
C ALA A 188 -10.17 -9.39 11.37
N ILE A 189 -10.86 -10.25 10.61
CA ILE A 189 -12.02 -9.89 9.80
C ILE A 189 -13.15 -10.84 10.17
N ASP A 190 -14.28 -10.25 10.56
CA ASP A 190 -15.51 -11.02 10.70
C ASP A 190 -16.18 -11.10 9.33
N PRO A 191 -16.37 -12.31 8.76
CA PRO A 191 -17.09 -12.48 7.49
C PRO A 191 -18.50 -11.88 7.51
N LYS A 192 -19.14 -11.78 8.68
CA LYS A 192 -20.48 -11.17 8.85
C LYS A 192 -20.50 -9.66 8.57
N GLU A 193 -19.34 -9.02 8.49
CA GLU A 193 -19.27 -7.60 8.14
C GLU A 193 -19.53 -7.36 6.64
N PHE A 194 -19.50 -8.41 5.82
CA PHE A 194 -19.71 -8.34 4.37
C PHE A 194 -20.98 -9.10 3.96
N THR A 195 -21.63 -8.63 2.90
CA THR A 195 -22.85 -9.25 2.31
C THR A 195 -22.51 -10.10 1.10
#